data_0063ecb77e165371203cf3675a8b56e9
#
_entry.id   0063ecb77e165371203cf3675a8b56e9
#
_cell.length_a   1.000
_cell.length_b   1.000
_cell.length_c   1.000
_cell.angle_alpha   90.00
_cell.angle_beta   90.00
_cell.angle_gamma   90.00
#
_symmetry.space_group_name_H-M   'P 1'
#
loop_
_entity.id
_entity.type
_entity.pdbx_description
1 polymer ?
#
loop_
_entity_poly.entity_id
_entity_poly.type
_entity_poly.pdbx_seq_one_letter_code
_entity_poly.pdbx_strand_id
1 'polypeptide(L)'
;DANNRFRITGNIAVTGDIDVSGKYGCADKYSLATGVNSGNNGVMYTGNGNTTSFAISPGHTAYSLLVFLNGVCQRPGTDYTVNANSVDFSIGTTPQTGDNIQIRELVI
;
A
#
# COMPACT_ATOMS: atom_id res chain seq x y z
N ASP A 1 22.88 13.05 25.00
CA ASP A 1 23.83 12.15 25.64
C ASP A 1 25.21 12.25 24.97
N ALA A 2 26.12 11.40 25.37
CA ALA A 2 27.48 11.44 24.88
C ALA A 2 27.60 11.19 23.37
N ASN A 3 26.55 10.65 22.73
CA ASN A 3 26.52 10.36 21.29
C ASN A 3 25.70 11.39 20.52
N ASN A 4 25.41 12.53 21.10
CA ASN A 4 24.58 13.56 20.50
C ASN A 4 23.19 13.09 20.14
N ARG A 5 22.64 12.19 20.94
CA ARG A 5 21.27 11.68 20.73
C ARG A 5 20.29 12.40 21.61
N PHE A 6 19.14 12.67 21.06
CA PHE A 6 17.98 13.09 21.82
C PHE A 6 17.12 11.85 22.05
N ARG A 7 16.94 11.44 23.30
CA ARG A 7 16.24 10.21 23.63
C ARG A 7 14.98 10.50 24.42
N ILE A 8 13.87 9.97 23.92
CA ILE A 8 12.59 10.04 24.62
C ILE A 8 12.07 8.61 24.79
N THR A 9 11.72 8.27 26.02
CA THR A 9 11.04 7.02 26.33
C THR A 9 9.56 7.32 26.38
N GLY A 10 8.80 6.71 25.48
CA GLY A 10 7.37 6.95 25.34
C GLY A 10 7.01 7.45 23.96
N ASN A 11 5.84 8.04 23.86
CA ASN A 11 5.30 8.51 22.59
C ASN A 11 5.58 9.99 22.38
N ILE A 12 5.71 10.34 21.10
CA ILE A 12 5.84 11.74 20.69
C ILE A 12 4.72 12.04 19.70
N ALA A 13 4.00 13.11 19.96
CA ALA A 13 3.01 13.62 19.02
C ALA A 13 3.57 14.89 18.38
N VAL A 14 3.62 14.93 17.07
CA VAL A 14 4.12 16.07 16.30
C VAL A 14 3.02 16.56 15.38
N THR A 15 2.68 17.85 15.52
CA THR A 15 1.78 18.49 14.57
C THR A 15 2.64 19.15 13.50
N GLY A 16 2.52 18.68 12.27
CA GLY A 16 3.35 19.13 11.16
C GLY A 16 4.38 18.09 10.76
N ASP A 17 5.43 18.55 10.15
CA ASP A 17 6.43 17.65 9.55
C ASP A 17 7.61 17.41 10.48
N ILE A 18 8.26 16.27 10.27
CA ILE A 18 9.54 15.95 10.89
C ILE A 18 10.58 15.91 9.78
N ASP A 19 11.65 16.71 9.96
CA ASP A 19 12.75 16.73 9.02
C ASP A 19 13.91 15.92 9.60
N VAL A 20 14.31 14.87 8.89
CA VAL A 20 15.39 13.98 9.30
C VAL A 20 16.45 13.99 8.24
N SER A 21 17.64 14.52 8.58
CA SER A 21 18.74 14.59 7.62
C SER A 21 19.50 13.27 7.46
N GLY A 22 19.32 12.35 8.38
CA GLY A 22 19.94 11.03 8.33
C GLY A 22 18.92 9.94 8.04
N LYS A 23 19.17 8.77 8.56
CA LYS A 23 18.23 7.65 8.40
C LYS A 23 17.14 7.74 9.44
N TYR A 24 15.92 7.47 9.01
CA TYR A 24 14.77 7.38 9.89
C TYR A 24 14.47 5.92 10.17
N GLY A 25 14.79 5.45 11.36
CA GLY A 25 14.54 4.06 11.75
C GLY A 25 13.21 3.94 12.49
N CYS A 26 12.37 3.01 12.04
CA CYS A 26 11.08 2.79 12.67
C CYS A 26 10.65 1.33 12.48
N ALA A 27 10.41 0.62 13.57
CA ALA A 27 10.04 -0.78 13.50
C ALA A 27 8.70 -1.01 12.80
N ASP A 28 7.74 -0.08 12.99
CA ASP A 28 6.37 -0.28 12.50
C ASP A 28 6.00 0.63 11.35
N LYS A 29 6.91 1.47 10.89
CA LYS A 29 6.60 2.50 9.89
C LYS A 29 6.12 1.90 8.59
N TYR A 30 6.68 0.79 8.18
CA TYR A 30 6.41 0.17 6.90
C TYR A 30 5.53 -1.06 7.01
N SER A 31 4.82 -1.20 8.11
CA SER A 31 3.82 -2.24 8.23
C SER A 31 2.72 -2.01 7.22
N LEU A 32 2.15 -3.09 6.72
CA LEU A 32 1.02 -2.98 5.83
C LEU A 32 -0.19 -2.49 6.60
N ALA A 33 -0.99 -1.65 5.96
CA ALA A 33 -2.21 -1.13 6.57
C ALA A 33 -3.20 -2.26 6.81
N THR A 34 -4.08 -2.01 7.77
CA THR A 34 -5.26 -2.84 7.99
C THR A 34 -6.43 -2.20 7.25
N GLY A 35 -7.61 -2.74 7.34
CA GLY A 35 -8.79 -2.20 6.68
C GLY A 35 -9.46 -3.26 5.84
N VAL A 36 -10.06 -2.85 4.72
CA VAL A 36 -10.73 -3.79 3.81
C VAL A 36 -9.79 -4.93 3.41
N ASN A 37 -8.56 -4.59 3.17
CA ASN A 37 -7.55 -5.54 2.76
C ASN A 37 -6.64 -5.94 3.92
N SER A 38 -7.16 -5.87 5.14
CA SER A 38 -6.42 -6.28 6.30
C SER A 38 -6.26 -7.79 6.33
N GLY A 39 -5.31 -8.20 7.12
CA GLY A 39 -5.01 -9.60 7.29
C GLY A 39 -3.55 -9.85 7.03
N ASN A 40 -3.23 -11.06 6.72
CA ASN A 40 -1.85 -11.44 6.55
C ASN A 40 -1.42 -11.14 5.14
N ASN A 41 -0.61 -10.12 4.95
CA ASN A 41 0.00 -9.82 3.65
C ASN A 41 -0.91 -9.14 2.64
N GLY A 42 -1.93 -8.45 3.10
CA GLY A 42 -2.88 -7.80 2.21
C GLY A 42 -3.94 -8.75 1.70
N VAL A 43 -4.73 -8.30 0.76
CA VAL A 43 -5.84 -9.09 0.22
C VAL A 43 -5.44 -9.74 -1.09
N MET A 44 -5.90 -10.95 -1.23
CA MET A 44 -5.79 -11.70 -2.49
C MET A 44 -7.16 -11.77 -3.13
N TYR A 45 -7.23 -11.33 -4.38
CA TYR A 45 -8.40 -11.50 -5.21
C TYR A 45 -8.09 -12.50 -6.33
N THR A 46 -9.13 -13.08 -6.89
CA THR A 46 -9.00 -13.97 -8.04
C THR A 46 -9.70 -13.35 -9.23
N GLY A 47 -9.01 -13.28 -10.36
CA GLY A 47 -9.56 -12.76 -11.60
C GLY A 47 -10.65 -13.66 -12.16
N ASN A 48 -11.57 -13.05 -12.90
CA ASN A 48 -12.67 -13.77 -13.57
C ASN A 48 -12.77 -13.44 -15.06
N GLY A 49 -11.84 -12.67 -15.61
CA GLY A 49 -11.83 -12.25 -16.99
C GLY A 49 -12.68 -11.02 -17.30
N ASN A 50 -13.47 -10.55 -16.34
CA ASN A 50 -14.40 -9.43 -16.56
C ASN A 50 -14.24 -8.32 -15.52
N THR A 51 -13.98 -8.65 -14.27
CA THR A 51 -13.86 -7.67 -13.20
C THR A 51 -12.56 -6.91 -13.32
N THR A 52 -12.63 -5.58 -13.32
CA THR A 52 -11.46 -4.71 -13.39
C THR A 52 -11.25 -3.90 -12.12
N SER A 53 -12.26 -3.79 -11.27
CA SER A 53 -12.23 -2.93 -10.07
C SER A 53 -12.19 -3.80 -8.81
N PHE A 54 -11.22 -3.54 -7.95
CA PHE A 54 -11.01 -4.31 -6.73
C PHE A 54 -10.95 -3.36 -5.54
N ALA A 55 -11.71 -3.67 -4.50
CA ALA A 55 -11.86 -2.80 -3.33
C ALA A 55 -10.55 -2.68 -2.54
N ILE A 56 -10.30 -1.47 -2.06
CA ILE A 56 -9.22 -1.15 -1.12
C ILE A 56 -9.77 -0.25 -0.02
N SER A 57 -8.97 -0.07 1.04
CA SER A 57 -9.32 0.91 2.07
C SER A 57 -9.26 2.32 1.50
N PRO A 58 -10.14 3.23 1.93
CA PRO A 58 -10.12 4.60 1.43
C PRO A 58 -8.87 5.36 1.86
N GLY A 59 -8.53 6.40 1.10
CA GLY A 59 -7.41 7.27 1.43
C GLY A 59 -6.10 6.93 0.76
N HIS A 60 -6.04 5.81 0.05
CA HIS A 60 -4.84 5.41 -0.66
C HIS A 60 -4.72 6.09 -2.02
N THR A 61 -3.48 6.25 -2.44
CA THR A 61 -3.12 6.68 -3.80
C THR A 61 -2.18 5.64 -4.37
N ALA A 62 -1.73 5.85 -5.60
CA ALA A 62 -0.74 4.97 -6.20
C ALA A 62 0.57 4.91 -5.41
N TYR A 63 0.85 5.92 -4.57
CA TYR A 63 2.07 5.97 -3.77
C TYR A 63 2.01 5.14 -2.50
N SER A 64 0.83 4.74 -2.07
CA SER A 64 0.66 3.97 -0.84
C SER A 64 0.16 2.55 -1.09
N LEU A 65 0.22 2.10 -2.34
CA LEU A 65 -0.21 0.75 -2.72
C LEU A 65 0.87 0.03 -3.50
N LEU A 66 0.88 -1.29 -3.37
CA LEU A 66 1.61 -2.18 -4.26
C LEU A 66 0.61 -3.18 -4.82
N VAL A 67 0.54 -3.24 -6.15
CA VAL A 67 -0.40 -4.12 -6.85
C VAL A 67 0.38 -5.15 -7.62
N PHE A 68 0.03 -6.42 -7.41
CA PHE A 68 0.68 -7.54 -8.08
C PHE A 68 -0.36 -8.36 -8.83
N LEU A 69 -0.01 -8.75 -10.03
CA LEU A 69 -0.79 -9.69 -10.82
C LEU A 69 0.06 -10.93 -11.07
N ASN A 70 -0.35 -12.06 -10.51
CA ASN A 70 0.42 -13.30 -10.57
C ASN A 70 1.87 -13.12 -10.09
N GLY A 71 2.07 -12.29 -9.07
CA GLY A 71 3.39 -12.01 -8.51
C GLY A 71 4.19 -10.95 -9.27
N VAL A 72 3.66 -10.39 -10.34
CA VAL A 72 4.33 -9.34 -11.12
C VAL A 72 3.80 -7.99 -10.69
N CYS A 73 4.70 -7.10 -10.27
CA CYS A 73 4.34 -5.75 -9.85
C CYS A 73 3.78 -4.96 -11.03
N GLN A 74 2.60 -4.38 -10.83
CA GLN A 74 1.92 -3.61 -11.86
C GLN A 74 2.34 -2.14 -11.79
N ARG A 75 2.25 -1.45 -12.93
CA ARG A 75 2.65 -0.04 -13.03
C ARG A 75 1.46 0.88 -12.85
N PRO A 76 1.54 1.80 -11.85
CA PRO A 76 0.46 2.76 -11.65
C PRO A 76 0.35 3.69 -12.86
N GLY A 77 -0.89 4.01 -13.21
CA GLY A 77 -1.20 4.88 -14.35
C GLY A 77 -1.18 4.17 -15.69
N THR A 78 -0.46 3.07 -15.83
CA THR A 78 -0.37 2.27 -17.06
C THR A 78 -1.23 1.02 -16.96
N ASP A 79 -1.00 0.22 -15.93
CA ASP A 79 -1.70 -1.05 -15.74
C ASP A 79 -2.96 -0.90 -14.92
N TYR A 80 -2.98 0.09 -14.03
CA TYR A 80 -4.14 0.38 -13.18
C TYR A 80 -4.16 1.84 -12.77
N THR A 81 -5.33 2.28 -12.31
CA THR A 81 -5.51 3.57 -11.64
C THR A 81 -6.09 3.33 -10.26
N VAL A 82 -5.93 4.30 -9.36
CA VAL A 82 -6.49 4.24 -8.02
C VAL A 82 -7.59 5.28 -7.90
N ASN A 83 -8.79 4.79 -7.59
CA ASN A 83 -9.92 5.65 -7.25
C ASN A 83 -10.10 5.66 -5.74
N ALA A 84 -11.10 6.40 -5.25
CA ALA A 84 -11.24 6.66 -3.82
C ALA A 84 -11.12 5.40 -2.94
N ASN A 85 -11.69 4.29 -3.39
CA ASN A 85 -11.69 3.05 -2.61
C ASN A 85 -11.53 1.81 -3.48
N SER A 86 -10.91 1.95 -4.65
CA SER A 86 -10.68 0.82 -5.54
C SER A 86 -9.41 0.99 -6.35
N VAL A 87 -8.85 -0.15 -6.74
CA VAL A 87 -7.85 -0.26 -7.79
C VAL A 87 -8.58 -0.71 -9.04
N ASP A 88 -8.44 0.05 -10.12
CA ASP A 88 -9.12 -0.22 -11.38
C ASP A 88 -8.07 -0.56 -12.43
N PHE A 89 -8.09 -1.81 -12.89
CA PHE A 89 -7.19 -2.25 -13.95
C PHE A 89 -7.58 -1.62 -15.28
N SER A 90 -6.57 -1.29 -16.08
CA SER A 90 -6.78 -0.77 -17.43
C SER A 90 -7.40 -1.86 -18.32
N ILE A 91 -8.11 -1.43 -19.37
CA ILE A 91 -8.85 -2.36 -20.25
C ILE A 91 -7.95 -3.48 -20.76
N GLY A 92 -6.74 -3.14 -21.18
CA GLY A 92 -5.81 -4.14 -21.73
C GLY A 92 -5.16 -5.05 -20.69
N THR A 93 -5.42 -4.80 -19.39
CA THR A 93 -4.79 -5.55 -18.29
C THR A 93 -5.83 -6.21 -17.39
N THR A 94 -7.06 -6.39 -17.87
CA THR A 94 -8.12 -7.05 -17.09
C THR A 94 -7.65 -8.43 -16.63
N PRO A 95 -7.69 -8.69 -15.31
CA PRO A 95 -7.29 -10.00 -14.80
C PRO A 95 -8.16 -11.11 -15.37
N GLN A 96 -7.51 -12.15 -15.87
CA GLN A 96 -8.17 -13.28 -16.47
C GLN A 96 -8.60 -14.30 -15.42
N THR A 97 -9.46 -15.23 -15.82
CA THR A 97 -9.93 -16.27 -14.92
C THR A 97 -8.76 -17.04 -14.33
N GLY A 98 -8.72 -17.09 -12.99
CA GLY A 98 -7.67 -17.79 -12.27
C GLY A 98 -6.45 -16.94 -11.94
N ASP A 99 -6.36 -15.71 -12.45
CA ASP A 99 -5.25 -14.83 -12.11
C ASP A 99 -5.33 -14.45 -10.64
N ASN A 100 -4.17 -14.34 -9.99
CA ASN A 100 -4.06 -13.90 -8.62
C ASN A 100 -3.75 -12.40 -8.58
N ILE A 101 -4.57 -11.64 -7.88
CA ILE A 101 -4.35 -10.23 -7.66
C ILE A 101 -4.06 -10.02 -6.18
N GLN A 102 -2.90 -9.46 -5.88
CA GLN A 102 -2.56 -9.10 -4.51
C GLN A 102 -2.37 -7.59 -4.42
N ILE A 103 -3.09 -6.98 -3.49
CA ILE A 103 -2.99 -5.54 -3.24
C ILE A 103 -2.49 -5.36 -1.82
N ARG A 104 -1.35 -4.69 -1.69
CA ARG A 104 -0.74 -4.43 -0.40
C ARG A 104 -0.87 -2.95 -0.09
N GLU A 105 -1.53 -2.66 1.02
CA GLU A 105 -1.79 -1.30 1.46
C GLU A 105 -0.74 -0.91 2.49
N LEU A 106 0.03 0.13 2.18
CA LEU A 106 0.99 0.67 3.13
C LEU A 106 0.28 1.53 4.16
N VAL A 107 0.88 1.67 5.32
CA VAL A 107 0.34 2.54 6.38
C VAL A 107 0.39 3.99 5.92
N ILE A 108 -0.73 4.69 6.07
CA ILE A 108 -0.86 6.10 5.70
C ILE A 108 -1.26 6.95 6.88
#